data_81cf5ba63b64a6981a31a176b7bed796
#
_entry.id   81cf5ba63b64a6981a31a176b7bed796
#
_cell.length_a   1.000
_cell.length_b   1.000
_cell.length_c   1.000
_cell.angle_alpha   90.00
_cell.angle_beta   90.00
_cell.angle_gamma   90.00
#
_symmetry.space_group_name_H-M   'P 1'
#
loop_
_entity.id
_entity.type
_entity.pdbx_description
1 polymer ?
#
loop_
_entity_poly.entity_id
_entity_poly.type
_entity_poly.pdbx_seq_one_letter_code
_entity_poly.pdbx_strand_id
1 'polypeptide(L)'
;AAKDSYDRQWAVTHHATTFAWVPDSLRSLWQYHQEIYSFHVGVTSDHPYKTNPWSWLIQGRPTSFFYEGPTKGHEGCLVAQCTKAITSLGTPTLWWGATIAIVVLLFMWALRRDWRAGAILAGFAGGYLPWFNYQHRTIFSFYEVAFVPFVVLAVTYVLGLGIGGPNVSPRRRQIGLLTAGIFVVTTVACFAFFYPIYTAQVIPIQQWQIRMWVPSWI
;
A
#
# COMPACT_ATOMS: atom_id res chain seq x y z
N ALA A 1 -1.09 2.01 -32.08
CA ALA A 1 0.06 2.20 -31.16
C ALA A 1 0.42 3.67 -30.91
N ALA A 2 -0.17 4.64 -31.62
CA ALA A 2 0.17 6.06 -31.47
C ALA A 2 -0.87 6.85 -30.67
N LYS A 3 -1.90 6.20 -30.16
CA LYS A 3 -3.05 6.88 -29.53
C LYS A 3 -2.80 7.26 -28.06
N ASP A 4 -1.77 6.73 -27.45
CA ASP A 4 -1.50 6.89 -26.02
C ASP A 4 -0.22 7.68 -25.71
N SER A 5 0.38 8.31 -26.71
CA SER A 5 1.57 9.14 -26.52
C SER A 5 1.17 10.59 -26.22
N TYR A 6 1.83 11.19 -25.25
CA TYR A 6 1.70 12.62 -24.96
C TYR A 6 1.93 13.46 -26.21
N ASP A 7 0.90 14.16 -26.69
CA ASP A 7 1.00 15.09 -27.81
C ASP A 7 1.41 16.48 -27.32
N ARG A 8 2.69 16.79 -27.45
CA ARG A 8 3.24 18.11 -27.07
C ARG A 8 2.67 19.25 -27.92
N GLN A 9 2.12 18.92 -29.11
CA GLN A 9 1.59 19.90 -30.05
C GLN A 9 0.08 20.05 -29.95
N TRP A 10 -0.59 19.30 -29.08
CA TRP A 10 -2.05 19.38 -28.94
C TRP A 10 -2.55 20.82 -28.80
N ALA A 11 -1.91 21.63 -27.99
CA ALA A 11 -2.29 23.02 -27.75
C ALA A 11 -2.05 23.93 -28.98
N VAL A 12 -1.14 23.58 -29.88
CA VAL A 12 -0.86 24.33 -31.11
C VAL A 12 -2.03 24.20 -32.08
N THR A 13 -2.66 23.02 -32.12
CA THR A 13 -3.84 22.76 -32.98
C THR A 13 -5.16 23.16 -32.30
N HIS A 14 -5.17 23.32 -30.96
CA HIS A 14 -6.34 23.68 -30.16
C HIS A 14 -6.13 25.06 -29.52
N HIS A 15 -6.33 26.12 -30.29
CA HIS A 15 -6.12 27.50 -29.84
C HIS A 15 -7.00 27.83 -28.62
N ALA A 16 -6.39 28.40 -27.57
CA ALA A 16 -7.12 28.87 -26.42
C ALA A 16 -7.74 30.24 -26.67
N THR A 17 -9.01 30.38 -26.33
CA THR A 17 -9.69 31.66 -26.18
C THR A 17 -9.52 32.25 -24.81
N THR A 18 -9.33 31.40 -23.78
CA THR A 18 -9.13 31.76 -22.37
C THR A 18 -7.76 31.27 -21.90
N PHE A 19 -7.08 32.03 -21.06
CA PHE A 19 -5.73 31.72 -20.58
C PHE A 19 -4.66 31.58 -21.67
N ALA A 20 -4.73 32.42 -22.72
CA ALA A 20 -3.79 32.40 -23.85
C ALA A 20 -2.31 32.68 -23.43
N TRP A 21 -2.08 33.20 -22.22
CA TRP A 21 -0.75 33.42 -21.63
C TRP A 21 -0.08 32.14 -21.11
N VAL A 22 -0.82 31.04 -20.94
CA VAL A 22 -0.26 29.75 -20.51
C VAL A 22 0.48 29.10 -21.68
N PRO A 23 1.76 28.71 -21.52
CA PRO A 23 2.54 28.03 -22.55
C PRO A 23 1.83 26.79 -23.11
N ASP A 24 1.92 26.58 -24.40
CA ASP A 24 1.26 25.46 -25.10
C ASP A 24 1.69 24.09 -24.55
N SER A 25 2.93 23.94 -24.12
CA SER A 25 3.43 22.72 -23.47
C SER A 25 2.69 22.39 -22.16
N LEU A 26 2.34 23.40 -21.35
CA LEU A 26 1.59 23.19 -20.12
C LEU A 26 0.11 22.90 -20.40
N ARG A 27 -0.46 23.51 -21.43
CA ARG A 27 -1.82 23.25 -21.88
C ARG A 27 -1.95 21.82 -22.41
N SER A 28 -0.99 21.38 -23.24
CA SER A 28 -0.93 19.99 -23.74
C SER A 28 -0.73 18.99 -22.61
N LEU A 29 0.11 19.32 -21.61
CA LEU A 29 0.30 18.48 -20.43
C LEU A 29 -0.98 18.35 -19.60
N TRP A 30 -1.72 19.46 -19.44
CA TRP A 30 -3.02 19.44 -18.75
C TRP A 30 -4.02 18.54 -19.48
N GLN A 31 -4.14 18.69 -20.79
CA GLN A 31 -5.02 17.84 -21.62
C GLN A 31 -4.65 16.36 -21.49
N TYR A 32 -3.38 16.03 -21.55
CA TYR A 32 -2.91 14.66 -21.38
C TYR A 32 -3.33 14.08 -20.03
N HIS A 33 -3.21 14.85 -18.94
CA HIS A 33 -3.66 14.42 -17.63
C HIS A 33 -5.18 14.24 -17.55
N GLN A 34 -5.95 15.10 -18.22
CA GLN A 34 -7.41 14.93 -18.30
C GLN A 34 -7.80 13.65 -19.04
N GLU A 35 -7.13 13.33 -20.13
CA GLU A 35 -7.36 12.08 -20.88
C GLU A 35 -6.99 10.85 -20.06
N ILE A 36 -5.82 10.86 -19.38
CA ILE A 36 -5.43 9.79 -18.46
C ILE A 36 -6.49 9.62 -17.37
N TYR A 37 -6.92 10.70 -16.74
CA TYR A 37 -7.91 10.65 -15.67
C TYR A 37 -9.23 10.06 -16.17
N SER A 38 -9.75 10.56 -17.31
CA SER A 38 -11.00 10.09 -17.91
C SER A 38 -10.93 8.61 -18.26
N PHE A 39 -9.81 8.18 -18.85
CA PHE A 39 -9.58 6.77 -19.16
C PHE A 39 -9.58 5.91 -17.91
N HIS A 40 -8.80 6.30 -16.89
CA HIS A 40 -8.67 5.50 -15.69
C HIS A 40 -9.94 5.44 -14.84
N VAL A 41 -10.73 6.52 -14.81
CA VAL A 41 -12.04 6.51 -14.12
C VAL A 41 -13.02 5.54 -14.80
N GLY A 42 -12.92 5.41 -16.13
CA GLY A 42 -13.78 4.52 -16.92
C GLY A 42 -13.39 3.04 -16.91
N VAL A 43 -12.27 2.64 -16.31
CA VAL A 43 -11.84 1.23 -16.28
C VAL A 43 -12.71 0.44 -15.29
N THR A 44 -13.64 -0.35 -15.82
CA THR A 44 -14.60 -1.16 -15.04
C THR A 44 -14.50 -2.67 -15.31
N SER A 45 -13.49 -3.10 -16.08
CA SER A 45 -13.28 -4.52 -16.39
C SER A 45 -13.17 -5.35 -15.11
N ASP A 46 -13.83 -6.51 -15.09
CA ASP A 46 -13.74 -7.40 -13.95
C ASP A 46 -12.34 -8.04 -13.84
N HIS A 47 -11.87 -8.23 -12.61
CA HIS A 47 -10.57 -8.82 -12.35
C HIS A 47 -10.59 -9.61 -11.04
N PRO A 48 -10.03 -10.84 -10.99
CA PRO A 48 -10.09 -11.69 -9.78
C PRO A 48 -9.47 -11.05 -8.53
N TYR A 49 -8.49 -10.16 -8.70
CA TYR A 49 -7.84 -9.43 -7.60
C TYR A 49 -8.38 -8.01 -7.38
N LYS A 50 -9.50 -7.65 -8.02
CA LYS A 50 -10.22 -6.41 -7.72
C LYS A 50 -10.59 -6.39 -6.24
N THR A 51 -10.35 -5.28 -5.57
CA THR A 51 -10.58 -5.14 -4.14
C THR A 51 -11.15 -3.76 -3.80
N ASN A 52 -11.81 -3.66 -2.66
CA ASN A 52 -12.41 -2.43 -2.17
C ASN A 52 -11.51 -1.80 -1.09
N PRO A 53 -11.36 -0.47 -1.01
CA PRO A 53 -10.54 0.21 -0.01
C PRO A 53 -10.83 -0.20 1.44
N TRP A 54 -12.06 -0.60 1.76
CA TRP A 54 -12.43 -1.10 3.09
C TRP A 54 -11.56 -2.27 3.59
N SER A 55 -11.07 -3.10 2.68
CA SER A 55 -10.26 -4.29 3.01
C SER A 55 -8.76 -4.05 3.00
N TRP A 56 -8.30 -2.86 2.56
CA TRP A 56 -6.88 -2.62 2.34
C TRP A 56 -6.08 -2.62 3.64
N LEU A 57 -6.50 -1.87 4.65
CA LEU A 57 -5.78 -1.77 5.91
C LEU A 57 -5.60 -3.11 6.64
N ILE A 58 -6.49 -4.06 6.40
CA ILE A 58 -6.39 -5.42 6.96
C ILE A 58 -5.74 -6.41 6.00
N GLN A 59 -5.29 -5.95 4.83
CA GLN A 59 -4.69 -6.78 3.77
C GLN A 59 -5.65 -7.89 3.32
N GLY A 60 -6.92 -7.54 3.10
CA GLY A 60 -7.98 -8.52 2.86
C GLY A 60 -7.85 -9.29 1.56
N ARG A 61 -7.32 -8.70 0.49
CA ARG A 61 -7.07 -9.37 -0.80
C ARG A 61 -5.88 -8.73 -1.51
N PRO A 62 -4.66 -9.21 -1.26
CA PRO A 62 -3.46 -8.77 -1.97
C PRO A 62 -3.51 -9.20 -3.45
N THR A 63 -2.86 -8.44 -4.31
CA THR A 63 -2.79 -8.77 -5.73
C THR A 63 -1.63 -9.72 -6.00
N SER A 64 -1.89 -10.83 -6.69
CA SER A 64 -0.82 -11.67 -7.24
C SER A 64 -0.36 -11.07 -8.58
N PHE A 65 0.88 -10.59 -8.62
CA PHE A 65 1.49 -10.06 -9.82
C PHE A 65 2.09 -11.16 -10.71
N PHE A 66 2.49 -12.25 -10.07
CA PHE A 66 3.14 -13.34 -10.76
C PHE A 66 2.91 -14.64 -9.99
N TYR A 67 2.63 -15.73 -10.71
CA TYR A 67 2.50 -17.07 -10.16
C TYR A 67 2.88 -18.12 -11.20
N GLU A 68 3.81 -19.01 -10.83
CA GLU A 68 4.17 -20.20 -11.57
C GLU A 68 4.23 -21.40 -10.63
N GLY A 69 3.90 -22.58 -11.17
CA GLY A 69 3.90 -23.84 -10.44
C GLY A 69 4.92 -24.85 -11.00
N PRO A 70 6.23 -24.64 -10.85
CA PRO A 70 7.21 -25.57 -11.36
C PRO A 70 7.11 -26.94 -10.70
N THR A 71 7.37 -27.97 -11.50
CA THR A 71 7.42 -29.36 -11.06
C THR A 71 8.85 -29.82 -10.84
N LYS A 72 9.01 -31.00 -10.22
CA LYS A 72 10.31 -31.58 -9.91
C LYS A 72 11.27 -31.60 -11.11
N GLY A 73 12.47 -31.07 -10.90
CA GLY A 73 13.53 -30.98 -11.93
C GLY A 73 13.46 -29.72 -12.80
N HIS A 74 12.41 -28.91 -12.70
CA HIS A 74 12.28 -27.66 -13.42
C HIS A 74 12.52 -26.45 -12.50
N GLU A 75 13.20 -25.42 -12.99
CA GLU A 75 13.46 -24.14 -12.30
C GLU A 75 14.01 -24.26 -10.86
N GLY A 76 14.73 -25.34 -10.56
CA GLY A 76 15.26 -25.56 -9.21
C GLY A 76 14.29 -26.19 -8.22
N CYS A 77 13.11 -26.66 -8.67
CA CYS A 77 12.19 -27.38 -7.82
C CYS A 77 12.71 -28.79 -7.50
N LEU A 78 12.96 -29.05 -6.21
CA LEU A 78 13.50 -30.33 -5.73
C LEU A 78 12.42 -31.32 -5.26
N VAL A 79 11.19 -30.87 -5.09
CA VAL A 79 10.04 -31.66 -4.64
C VAL A 79 9.02 -31.85 -5.76
N ALA A 80 7.96 -32.62 -5.53
CA ALA A 80 6.98 -32.94 -6.56
C ALA A 80 6.36 -31.69 -7.19
N GLN A 81 6.03 -30.67 -6.36
CA GLN A 81 5.41 -29.43 -6.78
C GLN A 81 5.94 -28.25 -5.97
N CYS A 82 6.33 -27.20 -6.65
CA CYS A 82 6.76 -25.93 -6.08
C CYS A 82 5.83 -24.79 -6.50
N THR A 83 6.06 -23.64 -5.91
CA THR A 83 5.42 -22.37 -6.27
C THR A 83 6.47 -21.29 -6.33
N LYS A 84 6.32 -20.39 -7.28
CA LYS A 84 7.10 -19.19 -7.49
C LYS A 84 6.12 -18.04 -7.70
N ALA A 85 6.05 -17.13 -6.73
CA ALA A 85 5.00 -16.10 -6.72
C ALA A 85 5.56 -14.73 -6.35
N ILE A 86 4.95 -13.67 -6.90
CA ILE A 86 5.10 -12.28 -6.44
C ILE A 86 3.73 -11.78 -6.03
N THR A 87 3.56 -11.55 -4.74
CA THR A 87 2.28 -11.10 -4.15
C THR A 87 2.46 -9.74 -3.49
N SER A 88 1.59 -8.77 -3.84
CA SER A 88 1.59 -7.44 -3.24
C SER A 88 0.95 -7.44 -1.84
N LEU A 89 1.46 -8.27 -0.96
CA LEU A 89 1.02 -8.34 0.43
C LEU A 89 1.89 -7.42 1.28
N GLY A 90 1.29 -6.47 1.96
CA GLY A 90 1.99 -5.72 3.00
C GLY A 90 2.33 -6.63 4.19
N THR A 91 3.46 -6.40 4.86
CA THR A 91 3.83 -7.21 6.05
C THR A 91 2.70 -7.18 7.07
N PRO A 92 2.01 -8.30 7.35
CA PRO A 92 0.76 -8.32 8.13
C PRO A 92 0.88 -7.67 9.50
N THR A 93 1.95 -7.96 10.24
CA THR A 93 2.17 -7.37 11.57
C THR A 93 2.28 -5.85 11.53
N LEU A 94 2.94 -5.29 10.52
CA LEU A 94 3.03 -3.84 10.34
C LEU A 94 1.66 -3.24 10.02
N TRP A 95 0.94 -3.79 9.04
CA TRP A 95 -0.33 -3.26 8.57
C TRP A 95 -1.43 -3.36 9.63
N TRP A 96 -1.54 -4.50 10.32
CA TRP A 96 -2.52 -4.66 11.39
C TRP A 96 -2.18 -3.78 12.61
N GLY A 97 -0.88 -3.67 12.94
CA GLY A 97 -0.43 -2.71 13.94
C GLY A 97 -0.71 -1.27 13.56
N ALA A 98 -0.55 -0.91 12.28
CA ALA A 98 -0.85 0.41 11.78
C ALA A 98 -2.35 0.74 11.79
N THR A 99 -3.20 -0.24 11.51
CA THR A 99 -4.66 -0.08 11.62
C THR A 99 -5.06 0.33 13.03
N ILE A 100 -4.49 -0.33 14.03
CA ILE A 100 -4.68 0.04 15.45
C ILE A 100 -4.07 1.43 15.72
N ALA A 101 -2.87 1.69 15.19
CA ALA A 101 -2.19 2.98 15.39
C ALA A 101 -3.00 4.16 14.80
N ILE A 102 -3.60 4.01 13.63
CA ILE A 102 -4.46 5.03 13.01
C ILE A 102 -5.65 5.37 13.94
N VAL A 103 -6.28 4.38 14.55
CA VAL A 103 -7.34 4.60 15.54
C VAL A 103 -6.82 5.40 16.74
N VAL A 104 -5.64 5.04 17.27
CA VAL A 104 -5.01 5.80 18.36
C VAL A 104 -4.71 7.24 17.93
N LEU A 105 -4.21 7.45 16.72
CA LEU A 105 -3.95 8.80 16.20
C LEU A 105 -5.22 9.63 16.10
N LEU A 106 -6.34 9.06 15.69
CA LEU A 106 -7.63 9.74 15.66
C LEU A 106 -8.02 10.25 17.06
N PHE A 107 -7.86 9.43 18.09
CA PHE A 107 -8.10 9.85 19.48
C PHE A 107 -7.10 10.92 19.94
N MET A 108 -5.82 10.79 19.61
CA MET A 108 -4.79 11.77 19.97
C MET A 108 -5.06 13.13 19.30
N TRP A 109 -5.44 13.13 18.03
CA TRP A 109 -5.79 14.34 17.31
C TRP A 109 -7.07 14.97 17.85
N ALA A 110 -8.15 14.20 17.94
CA ALA A 110 -9.47 14.71 18.30
C ALA A 110 -9.55 15.17 19.78
N LEU A 111 -9.02 14.36 20.73
CA LEU A 111 -9.17 14.61 22.16
C LEU A 111 -8.00 15.38 22.76
N ARG A 112 -6.77 15.12 22.29
CA ARG A 112 -5.55 15.75 22.80
C ARG A 112 -5.07 16.91 21.94
N ARG A 113 -5.70 17.13 20.77
CA ARG A 113 -5.32 18.16 19.78
C ARG A 113 -3.84 18.08 19.39
N ASP A 114 -3.26 16.87 19.38
CA ASP A 114 -1.89 16.69 18.96
C ASP A 114 -1.78 16.88 17.45
N TRP A 115 -1.15 17.98 17.05
CA TRP A 115 -0.99 18.36 15.65
C TRP A 115 -0.16 17.33 14.87
N ARG A 116 0.78 16.62 15.51
CA ARG A 116 1.62 15.59 14.87
C ARG A 116 0.76 14.41 14.43
N ALA A 117 -0.16 13.95 15.30
CA ALA A 117 -1.14 12.95 14.94
C ALA A 117 -2.02 13.44 13.78
N GLY A 118 -2.47 14.69 13.82
CA GLY A 118 -3.24 15.32 12.73
C GLY A 118 -2.50 15.37 11.40
N ALA A 119 -1.20 15.73 11.42
CA ALA A 119 -0.38 15.77 10.21
C ALA A 119 -0.20 14.38 9.56
N ILE A 120 0.05 13.34 10.36
CA ILE A 120 0.14 11.96 9.89
C ILE A 120 -1.21 11.51 9.30
N LEU A 121 -2.30 11.78 10.01
CA LEU A 121 -3.66 11.45 9.53
C LEU A 121 -4.02 12.19 8.26
N ALA A 122 -3.62 13.44 8.09
CA ALA A 122 -3.89 14.21 6.87
C ALA A 122 -3.19 13.58 5.66
N GLY A 123 -1.93 13.18 5.79
CA GLY A 123 -1.21 12.49 4.73
C GLY A 123 -1.80 11.10 4.43
N PHE A 124 -2.14 10.34 5.47
CA PHE A 124 -2.84 9.07 5.31
C PHE A 124 -4.19 9.26 4.59
N ALA A 125 -5.01 10.21 5.06
CA ALA A 125 -6.32 10.50 4.48
C ALA A 125 -6.22 10.95 3.02
N GLY A 126 -5.23 11.79 2.69
CA GLY A 126 -4.98 12.25 1.31
C GLY A 126 -4.65 11.11 0.35
N GLY A 127 -3.93 10.07 0.82
CA GLY A 127 -3.61 8.90 0.01
C GLY A 127 -4.70 7.82 -0.02
N TYR A 128 -5.52 7.72 1.02
CA TYR A 128 -6.48 6.62 1.20
C TYR A 128 -7.92 6.99 0.86
N LEU A 129 -8.44 8.15 1.37
CA LEU A 129 -9.86 8.49 1.22
C LEU A 129 -10.32 8.72 -0.22
N PRO A 130 -9.50 9.26 -1.15
CA PRO A 130 -9.93 9.44 -2.53
C PRO A 130 -10.39 8.13 -3.21
N TRP A 131 -9.86 6.98 -2.80
CA TRP A 131 -10.23 5.69 -3.38
C TRP A 131 -11.68 5.29 -3.13
N PHE A 132 -12.31 5.82 -2.10
CA PHE A 132 -13.74 5.57 -1.83
C PHE A 132 -14.66 6.19 -2.89
N ASN A 133 -14.20 7.20 -3.63
CA ASN A 133 -14.94 7.78 -4.74
C ASN A 133 -14.87 6.92 -6.01
N TYR A 134 -13.95 5.94 -6.05
CA TYR A 134 -13.67 5.13 -7.23
C TYR A 134 -13.98 3.64 -7.05
N GLN A 135 -14.87 3.29 -6.13
CA GLN A 135 -15.18 1.89 -5.80
C GLN A 135 -15.85 1.12 -6.95
N HIS A 136 -16.45 1.81 -7.92
CA HIS A 136 -17.07 1.14 -9.07
C HIS A 136 -16.05 0.72 -10.13
N ARG A 137 -14.88 1.34 -10.16
CA ARG A 137 -13.82 0.94 -11.10
C ARG A 137 -13.04 -0.25 -10.55
N THR A 138 -12.27 -0.87 -11.42
CA THR A 138 -11.32 -1.91 -11.02
C THR A 138 -10.14 -1.26 -10.31
N ILE A 139 -10.06 -1.47 -8.99
CA ILE A 139 -8.98 -0.99 -8.13
C ILE A 139 -8.38 -2.16 -7.35
N PHE A 140 -7.13 -1.97 -6.90
CA PHE A 140 -6.31 -3.02 -6.32
C PHE A 140 -5.65 -2.54 -5.02
N SER A 141 -5.35 -3.47 -4.12
CA SER A 141 -4.69 -3.18 -2.85
C SER A 141 -3.30 -2.54 -3.01
N PHE A 142 -2.56 -2.83 -4.06
CA PHE A 142 -1.21 -2.27 -4.25
C PHE A 142 -1.18 -0.73 -4.40
N TYR A 143 -2.32 -0.08 -4.61
CA TYR A 143 -2.39 1.39 -4.54
C TYR A 143 -2.11 1.93 -3.12
N GLU A 144 -2.12 1.08 -2.11
CA GLU A 144 -1.72 1.38 -0.74
C GLU A 144 -0.30 1.98 -0.66
N VAL A 145 0.55 1.71 -1.63
CA VAL A 145 1.91 2.25 -1.70
C VAL A 145 1.94 3.78 -1.55
N ALA A 146 0.90 4.48 -1.98
CA ALA A 146 0.79 5.93 -1.90
C ALA A 146 0.77 6.45 -0.45
N PHE A 147 0.27 5.66 0.51
CA PHE A 147 0.15 6.07 1.91
C PHE A 147 0.98 5.24 2.90
N VAL A 148 1.78 4.29 2.42
CA VAL A 148 2.71 3.49 3.26
C VAL A 148 3.57 4.36 4.19
N PRO A 149 4.15 5.50 3.78
CA PRO A 149 4.94 6.33 4.68
C PRO A 149 4.15 6.77 5.92
N PHE A 150 2.88 7.11 5.75
CA PHE A 150 2.01 7.55 6.85
C PHE A 150 1.57 6.39 7.74
N VAL A 151 1.43 5.17 7.18
CA VAL A 151 1.22 3.92 7.92
C VAL A 151 2.39 3.67 8.87
N VAL A 152 3.63 3.77 8.37
CA VAL A 152 4.84 3.61 9.18
C VAL A 152 4.97 4.69 10.24
N LEU A 153 4.70 5.95 9.89
CA LEU A 153 4.71 7.07 10.82
C LEU A 153 3.67 6.90 11.93
N ALA A 154 2.47 6.37 11.62
CA ALA A 154 1.44 6.09 12.62
C ALA A 154 1.92 5.08 13.66
N VAL A 155 2.50 3.96 13.23
CA VAL A 155 3.09 2.97 14.12
C VAL A 155 4.22 3.58 14.95
N THR A 156 5.14 4.29 14.31
CA THR A 156 6.28 4.92 14.99
C THR A 156 5.80 5.92 16.07
N TYR A 157 4.78 6.71 15.76
CA TYR A 157 4.19 7.65 16.70
C TYR A 157 3.63 6.91 17.93
N VAL A 158 2.86 5.85 17.74
CA VAL A 158 2.26 5.09 18.85
C VAL A 158 3.32 4.38 19.69
N LEU A 159 4.33 3.79 19.07
CA LEU A 159 5.47 3.21 19.80
C LEU A 159 6.19 4.28 20.61
N GLY A 160 6.37 5.48 20.05
CA GLY A 160 6.94 6.64 20.75
C GLY A 160 6.11 7.07 21.97
N LEU A 161 4.78 7.05 21.87
CA LEU A 161 3.88 7.31 23.01
C LEU A 161 4.09 6.25 24.13
N GLY A 162 4.27 4.99 23.75
CA GLY A 162 4.54 3.89 24.68
C GLY A 162 5.86 4.08 25.42
N ILE A 163 6.93 4.45 24.73
CA ILE A 163 8.26 4.73 25.31
C ILE A 163 8.19 5.94 26.25
N GLY A 164 7.38 6.93 25.90
CA GLY A 164 7.17 8.15 26.68
C GLY A 164 8.28 9.20 26.53
N GLY A 165 8.01 10.40 27.06
CA GLY A 165 8.92 11.54 27.04
C GLY A 165 10.07 11.44 28.05
N PRO A 166 10.90 12.49 28.16
CA PRO A 166 12.08 12.49 29.05
C PRO A 166 11.75 12.29 30.53
N ASN A 167 10.58 12.71 30.97
CA ASN A 167 10.17 12.74 32.39
C ASN A 167 9.37 11.51 32.86
N VAL A 168 9.28 10.45 32.05
CA VAL A 168 8.62 9.21 32.49
C VAL A 168 9.53 8.38 33.41
N SER A 169 8.93 7.57 34.30
CA SER A 169 9.70 6.70 35.17
C SER A 169 10.57 5.71 34.38
N PRO A 170 11.74 5.33 34.88
CA PRO A 170 12.63 4.36 34.22
C PRO A 170 11.93 3.05 33.85
N ARG A 171 11.09 2.54 34.78
CA ARG A 171 10.31 1.31 34.55
C ARG A 171 9.36 1.43 33.37
N ARG A 172 8.62 2.55 33.25
CA ARG A 172 7.72 2.78 32.11
C ARG A 172 8.50 2.85 30.80
N ARG A 173 9.62 3.58 30.79
CA ARG A 173 10.49 3.67 29.59
C ARG A 173 11.01 2.29 29.18
N GLN A 174 11.45 1.49 30.15
CA GLN A 174 11.95 0.13 29.88
C GLN A 174 10.85 -0.76 29.26
N ILE A 175 9.64 -0.73 29.80
CA ILE A 175 8.49 -1.47 29.25
C ILE A 175 8.19 -0.98 27.83
N GLY A 176 8.15 0.33 27.60
CA GLY A 176 7.90 0.92 26.29
C GLY A 176 8.96 0.52 25.26
N LEU A 177 10.24 0.55 25.62
CA LEU A 177 11.34 0.10 24.77
C LEU A 177 11.24 -1.39 24.44
N LEU A 178 10.93 -2.22 25.46
CA LEU A 178 10.75 -3.67 25.27
C LEU A 178 9.60 -3.95 24.31
N THR A 179 8.44 -3.30 24.51
CA THR A 179 7.26 -3.46 23.63
C THR A 179 7.57 -3.03 22.20
N ALA A 180 8.22 -1.88 22.04
CA ALA A 180 8.64 -1.40 20.72
C ALA A 180 9.64 -2.36 20.06
N GLY A 181 10.61 -2.85 20.81
CA GLY A 181 11.58 -3.83 20.33
C GLY A 181 10.94 -5.14 19.90
N ILE A 182 10.02 -5.68 20.71
CA ILE A 182 9.25 -6.89 20.36
C ILE A 182 8.46 -6.67 19.08
N PHE A 183 7.77 -5.54 18.94
CA PHE A 183 7.01 -5.22 17.73
C PHE A 183 7.90 -5.19 16.50
N VAL A 184 9.04 -4.51 16.56
CA VAL A 184 10.00 -4.41 15.43
C VAL A 184 10.54 -5.79 15.08
N VAL A 185 11.01 -6.57 16.05
CA VAL A 185 11.53 -7.92 15.82
C VAL A 185 10.47 -8.83 15.21
N THR A 186 9.24 -8.79 15.73
CA THR A 186 8.12 -9.57 15.16
C THR A 186 7.80 -9.14 13.72
N THR A 187 7.87 -7.84 13.42
CA THR A 187 7.64 -7.32 12.07
C THR A 187 8.74 -7.78 11.11
N VAL A 188 10.01 -7.74 11.53
CA VAL A 188 11.14 -8.23 10.72
C VAL A 188 11.03 -9.74 10.51
N ALA A 189 10.70 -10.51 11.54
CA ALA A 189 10.50 -11.96 11.42
C ALA A 189 9.32 -12.30 10.48
N CYS A 190 8.22 -11.54 10.58
CA CYS A 190 7.08 -11.68 9.69
C CYS A 190 7.47 -11.35 8.23
N PHE A 191 8.20 -10.27 7.98
CA PHE A 191 8.71 -9.95 6.67
C PHE A 191 9.60 -11.07 6.12
N ALA A 192 10.53 -11.60 6.91
CA ALA A 192 11.39 -12.70 6.52
C ALA A 192 10.59 -13.98 6.20
N PHE A 193 9.53 -14.26 6.97
CA PHE A 193 8.64 -15.39 6.70
C PHE A 193 7.94 -15.26 5.34
N PHE A 194 7.46 -14.07 4.98
CA PHE A 194 6.79 -13.81 3.71
C PHE A 194 7.76 -13.50 2.55
N TYR A 195 9.04 -13.28 2.82
CA TYR A 195 10.04 -12.89 1.82
C TYR A 195 10.04 -13.74 0.53
N PRO A 196 9.89 -15.07 0.58
CA PRO A 196 9.85 -15.89 -0.63
C PRO A 196 8.75 -15.50 -1.62
N ILE A 197 7.57 -15.09 -1.14
CA ILE A 197 6.46 -14.67 -2.00
C ILE A 197 6.50 -13.19 -2.37
N TYR A 198 7.47 -12.44 -1.88
CA TYR A 198 7.75 -11.08 -2.35
C TYR A 198 8.77 -11.07 -3.50
N THR A 199 9.59 -12.13 -3.60
CA THR A 199 10.78 -12.15 -4.46
C THR A 199 10.81 -13.31 -5.44
N ALA A 200 9.68 -13.96 -5.68
CA ALA A 200 9.56 -15.10 -6.59
C ALA A 200 10.52 -16.26 -6.28
N GLN A 201 10.84 -16.51 -5.02
CA GLN A 201 11.64 -17.67 -4.67
C GLN A 201 10.86 -18.96 -4.95
N VAL A 202 11.57 -19.98 -5.46
CA VAL A 202 11.01 -21.31 -5.67
C VAL A 202 10.92 -22.02 -4.33
N ILE A 203 9.71 -22.26 -3.86
CA ILE A 203 9.42 -22.93 -2.58
C ILE A 203 8.45 -24.10 -2.79
N PRO A 204 8.50 -25.15 -1.95
CA PRO A 204 7.48 -26.18 -1.94
C PRO A 204 6.08 -25.61 -1.81
N ILE A 205 5.09 -26.20 -2.49
CA ILE A 205 3.69 -25.74 -2.47
C ILE A 205 3.13 -25.62 -1.04
N GLN A 206 3.51 -26.54 -0.13
CA GLN A 206 3.09 -26.50 1.28
C GLN A 206 3.63 -25.25 1.97
N GLN A 207 4.84 -24.84 1.63
CA GLN A 207 5.44 -23.61 2.17
C GLN A 207 4.74 -22.33 1.68
N TRP A 208 4.22 -22.35 0.46
CA TRP A 208 3.37 -21.29 -0.03
C TRP A 208 2.03 -21.27 0.71
N GLN A 209 1.38 -22.44 0.87
CA GLN A 209 0.09 -22.58 1.54
C GLN A 209 0.10 -22.04 2.98
N ILE A 210 1.14 -22.32 3.77
CA ILE A 210 1.24 -21.81 5.16
C ILE A 210 1.42 -20.31 5.24
N ARG A 211 1.72 -19.63 4.13
CA ARG A 211 1.78 -18.16 4.01
C ARG A 211 0.44 -17.55 3.60
N MET A 212 -0.51 -18.35 3.17
CA MET A 212 -1.87 -17.92 2.83
C MET A 212 -2.72 -17.94 4.10
N TRP A 213 -2.50 -16.97 5.01
CA TRP A 213 -3.18 -16.92 6.31
C TRP A 213 -4.66 -16.62 6.21
N VAL A 214 -5.08 -15.97 5.13
CA VAL A 214 -6.48 -15.64 4.88
C VAL A 214 -6.92 -16.31 3.58
N PRO A 215 -8.08 -16.98 3.54
CA PRO A 215 -8.57 -17.66 2.33
C PRO A 215 -8.64 -16.76 1.09
N SER A 216 -8.89 -15.47 1.28
CA SER A 216 -8.96 -14.50 0.19
C SER A 216 -7.59 -14.11 -0.40
N TRP A 217 -6.49 -14.63 0.12
CA TRP A 217 -5.14 -14.40 -0.42
C TRP A 217 -4.79 -15.36 -1.58
N ILE A 218 -5.64 -16.35 -1.82
CA ILE A 218 -5.49 -17.34 -2.89
C ILE A 218 -6.28 -16.93 -4.13
#